data_b743a82814c4590e8f6456a4b127f1f3
#
_entry.id   b743a82814c4590e8f6456a4b127f1f3
#
_cell.length_a   1.000
_cell.length_b   1.000
_cell.length_c   1.000
_cell.angle_alpha   90.00
_cell.angle_beta   90.00
_cell.angle_gamma   90.00
#
_symmetry.space_group_name_H-M   'P 1'
#
loop_
_entity.id
_entity.type
_entity.pdbx_description
1 polymer ?
#
loop_
_entity_poly.entity_id
_entity_poly.type
_entity_poly.pdbx_seq_one_letter_code
_entity_poly.pdbx_strand_id
1 'polypeptide(L)'
;MIQREGSAMFHFRQSPAHALSVAVYLYEPGDGGLDRVAILLANHLLRRGVRVELWMTRTDGPTAHLIDPALTVRRIPAPGGNRRLAMIAQWPALARLVRRHRPDILYSAGNQSNMLVALAALGTATQAVARISNPIQRPGGYGLAAQARLLRFRAIARLSALTIVMGQHDRALLADSGPVRLLPRPTVTPVMDQARAARLPRNPAAPVRLLMVGRLTAQKDQATALEALALLPHLDWQLTIAGQGPLRAALQKQCLALGIADRVHFTGFVAEPQKLAALMGQADLLLQPSRWEGLCATLIEALACGAGVVATDSTPNIHPVLAAATQHPPVPIGDATAFARAIERALRQPADPATLAAAVRDHHVDRALDGYWRAFAALADRPETHALPSPALR
;
A
#
# COMPACT_ATOMS: atom_id res chain seq x y z
N MET A 1 -29.17 -45.68 13.07
CA MET A 1 -29.24 -45.20 11.67
C MET A 1 -28.74 -43.75 11.70
N ILE A 2 -27.44 -43.57 11.57
CA ILE A 2 -26.74 -42.28 11.68
C ILE A 2 -26.05 -42.05 10.31
N GLN A 3 -26.57 -41.10 9.55
CA GLN A 3 -25.98 -40.66 8.28
C GLN A 3 -24.74 -39.84 8.56
N ARG A 4 -23.63 -40.25 7.99
CA ARG A 4 -22.38 -39.48 7.90
C ARG A 4 -22.50 -38.51 6.73
N GLU A 5 -22.51 -37.22 7.00
CA GLU A 5 -22.29 -36.20 6.00
C GLU A 5 -20.81 -36.16 5.62
N GLY A 6 -20.53 -36.44 4.35
CA GLY A 6 -19.20 -36.42 3.79
C GLY A 6 -18.73 -35.01 3.53
N SER A 7 -17.62 -34.65 4.16
CA SER A 7 -16.83 -33.45 3.84
C SER A 7 -16.28 -33.59 2.41
N ALA A 8 -16.82 -32.80 1.48
CA ALA A 8 -16.29 -32.72 0.12
C ALA A 8 -14.96 -31.95 0.12
N MET A 9 -13.87 -32.70 0.20
CA MET A 9 -12.52 -32.25 -0.08
C MET A 9 -12.44 -31.92 -1.57
N PHE A 10 -12.48 -30.64 -1.94
CA PHE A 10 -12.17 -30.18 -3.30
C PHE A 10 -10.68 -30.48 -3.59
N HIS A 11 -10.42 -31.64 -4.15
CA HIS A 11 -9.16 -31.95 -4.79
C HIS A 11 -9.10 -31.19 -6.12
N PHE A 12 -8.39 -30.06 -6.14
CA PHE A 12 -7.93 -29.47 -7.39
C PHE A 12 -7.00 -30.49 -8.06
N ARG A 13 -7.48 -31.14 -9.13
CA ARG A 13 -6.63 -31.91 -10.03
C ARG A 13 -5.63 -30.94 -10.65
N GLN A 14 -4.37 -31.03 -10.24
CA GLN A 14 -3.25 -30.45 -10.96
C GLN A 14 -3.10 -31.20 -12.27
N SER A 15 -3.52 -30.61 -13.38
CA SER A 15 -3.02 -31.02 -14.71
C SER A 15 -1.53 -30.64 -14.77
N PRO A 16 -0.64 -31.52 -15.26
CA PRO A 16 0.79 -31.23 -15.37
C PRO A 16 1.11 -30.42 -16.63
N ALA A 17 0.40 -29.36 -16.91
CA ALA A 17 0.68 -28.46 -18.03
C ALA A 17 1.07 -27.11 -17.50
N HIS A 18 2.35 -26.79 -17.55
CA HIS A 18 3.03 -25.53 -17.24
C HIS A 18 2.86 -25.02 -15.81
N ALA A 19 3.91 -25.21 -14.99
CA ALA A 19 4.01 -24.48 -13.73
C ALA A 19 4.02 -22.96 -13.99
N LEU A 20 3.05 -22.24 -13.44
CA LEU A 20 2.91 -20.78 -13.56
C LEU A 20 4.27 -20.10 -13.36
N SER A 21 4.63 -19.21 -14.28
CA SER A 21 5.88 -18.43 -14.23
C SER A 21 5.60 -16.94 -14.12
N VAL A 22 6.17 -16.29 -13.11
CA VAL A 22 5.94 -14.88 -12.79
C VAL A 22 7.26 -14.11 -12.73
N ALA A 23 7.37 -13.05 -13.50
CA ALA A 23 8.43 -12.06 -13.35
C ALA A 23 7.88 -10.85 -12.57
N VAL A 24 8.53 -10.48 -11.48
CA VAL A 24 8.19 -9.30 -10.68
C VAL A 24 9.20 -8.20 -11.00
N TYR A 25 8.74 -7.13 -11.66
CA TYR A 25 9.59 -5.98 -11.94
C TYR A 25 9.68 -5.06 -10.74
N LEU A 26 10.91 -4.77 -10.31
CA LEU A 26 11.25 -3.83 -9.25
C LEU A 26 12.49 -3.03 -9.68
N TYR A 27 12.47 -1.69 -9.60
CA TYR A 27 13.66 -0.91 -9.98
C TYR A 27 14.82 -1.13 -9.00
N GLU A 28 14.54 -1.06 -7.71
CA GLU A 28 15.48 -1.28 -6.61
C GLU A 28 14.70 -1.68 -5.35
N PRO A 29 15.32 -2.39 -4.38
CA PRO A 29 14.69 -2.70 -3.09
C PRO A 29 14.76 -1.46 -2.18
N GLY A 30 13.96 -0.42 -2.51
CA GLY A 30 13.88 0.84 -1.80
C GLY A 30 13.21 0.74 -0.43
N ASP A 31 13.11 1.88 0.27
CA ASP A 31 12.44 2.01 1.57
C ASP A 31 10.90 2.12 1.47
N GLY A 32 10.39 2.14 0.25
CA GLY A 32 8.97 2.33 -0.04
C GLY A 32 8.13 1.11 0.28
N GLY A 33 6.91 1.34 0.80
CA GLY A 33 5.96 0.25 1.02
C GLY A 33 5.54 -0.50 -0.26
N LEU A 34 5.86 0.02 -1.46
CA LEU A 34 5.66 -0.65 -2.74
C LEU A 34 6.69 -1.74 -2.99
N ASP A 35 7.96 -1.40 -2.73
CA ASP A 35 9.09 -2.28 -2.93
C ASP A 35 8.99 -3.48 -1.99
N ARG A 36 8.64 -3.21 -0.73
CA ARG A 36 8.35 -4.25 0.25
C ARG A 36 7.22 -5.20 -0.20
N VAL A 37 6.11 -4.68 -0.73
CA VAL A 37 5.00 -5.52 -1.22
C VAL A 37 5.44 -6.38 -2.40
N ALA A 38 6.25 -5.86 -3.34
CA ALA A 38 6.76 -6.63 -4.47
C ALA A 38 7.61 -7.82 -4.01
N ILE A 39 8.52 -7.59 -3.05
CA ILE A 39 9.39 -8.63 -2.50
C ILE A 39 8.57 -9.68 -1.73
N LEU A 40 7.65 -9.24 -0.86
CA LEU A 40 6.78 -10.15 -0.12
C LEU A 40 5.93 -11.02 -1.04
N LEU A 41 5.42 -10.45 -2.14
CA LEU A 41 4.67 -11.21 -3.15
C LEU A 41 5.56 -12.23 -3.84
N ALA A 42 6.77 -11.87 -4.25
CA ALA A 42 7.70 -12.79 -4.88
C ALA A 42 8.05 -13.96 -3.93
N ASN A 43 8.38 -13.67 -2.68
CA ASN A 43 8.65 -14.70 -1.66
C ASN A 43 7.41 -15.61 -1.43
N HIS A 44 6.21 -15.03 -1.39
CA HIS A 44 4.98 -15.80 -1.19
C HIS A 44 4.70 -16.73 -2.37
N LEU A 45 4.86 -16.25 -3.60
CA LEU A 45 4.70 -17.06 -4.81
C LEU A 45 5.75 -18.20 -4.87
N LEU A 46 6.99 -17.92 -4.47
CA LEU A 46 8.05 -18.95 -4.37
C LEU A 46 7.65 -20.06 -3.40
N ARG A 47 7.19 -19.71 -2.20
CA ARG A 47 6.70 -20.69 -1.20
C ARG A 47 5.51 -21.51 -1.68
N ARG A 48 4.73 -20.98 -2.64
CA ARG A 48 3.62 -21.67 -3.30
C ARG A 48 4.07 -22.57 -4.46
N GLY A 49 5.37 -22.70 -4.72
CA GLY A 49 5.92 -23.49 -5.81
C GLY A 49 5.78 -22.86 -7.19
N VAL A 50 5.46 -21.57 -7.28
CA VAL A 50 5.43 -20.81 -8.53
C VAL A 50 6.86 -20.53 -8.97
N ARG A 51 7.17 -20.66 -10.27
CA ARG A 51 8.45 -20.23 -10.84
C ARG A 51 8.50 -18.71 -10.88
N VAL A 52 9.21 -18.11 -9.94
CA VAL A 52 9.23 -16.65 -9.75
C VAL A 52 10.65 -16.09 -9.94
N GLU A 53 10.74 -14.97 -10.62
CA GLU A 53 11.96 -14.19 -10.79
C GLU A 53 11.75 -12.73 -10.38
N LEU A 54 12.72 -12.14 -9.70
CA LEU A 54 12.80 -10.68 -9.49
C LEU A 54 13.64 -10.05 -10.60
N TRP A 55 13.05 -9.16 -11.38
CA TRP A 55 13.74 -8.41 -12.43
C TRP A 55 14.03 -7.01 -11.95
N MET A 56 15.31 -6.72 -11.66
CA MET A 56 15.73 -5.53 -10.93
C MET A 56 16.85 -4.79 -11.63
N THR A 57 16.92 -3.46 -11.45
CA THR A 57 18.06 -2.66 -11.90
C THR A 57 19.17 -2.66 -10.87
N ARG A 58 18.83 -2.40 -9.63
CA ARG A 58 19.73 -2.44 -8.48
C ARG A 58 19.28 -3.52 -7.52
N THR A 59 20.24 -4.24 -6.96
CA THR A 59 19.98 -5.35 -6.03
C THR A 59 20.23 -4.98 -4.57
N ASP A 60 20.89 -3.82 -4.37
CA ASP A 60 21.19 -3.22 -3.08
C ASP A 60 20.12 -2.20 -2.69
N GLY A 61 19.79 -2.13 -1.41
CA GLY A 61 18.85 -1.17 -0.86
C GLY A 61 18.26 -1.58 0.48
N PRO A 62 17.51 -0.69 1.13
CA PRO A 62 16.99 -0.89 2.49
C PRO A 62 16.17 -2.15 2.71
N THR A 63 15.43 -2.62 1.70
CA THR A 63 14.61 -3.84 1.80
C THR A 63 15.22 -5.06 1.12
N ALA A 64 16.49 -5.00 0.68
CA ALA A 64 17.18 -6.13 0.06
C ALA A 64 17.26 -7.37 0.96
N HIS A 65 17.37 -7.17 2.27
CA HIS A 65 17.39 -8.23 3.28
C HIS A 65 16.07 -9.04 3.35
N LEU A 66 14.99 -8.55 2.76
CA LEU A 66 13.71 -9.26 2.70
C LEU A 66 13.62 -10.23 1.52
N ILE A 67 14.55 -10.17 0.56
CA ILE A 67 14.54 -11.04 -0.62
C ILE A 67 14.96 -12.45 -0.16
N ASP A 68 14.10 -13.44 -0.43
CA ASP A 68 14.42 -14.83 -0.15
C ASP A 68 15.63 -15.25 -1.00
N PRO A 69 16.68 -15.84 -0.38
CA PRO A 69 17.89 -16.27 -1.09
C PRO A 69 17.63 -17.25 -2.24
N ALA A 70 16.53 -18.00 -2.20
CA ALA A 70 16.15 -18.94 -3.25
C ALA A 70 15.49 -18.25 -4.47
N LEU A 71 15.16 -16.94 -4.39
CA LEU A 71 14.63 -16.20 -5.53
C LEU A 71 15.71 -15.95 -6.58
N THR A 72 15.38 -16.27 -7.83
CA THR A 72 16.22 -15.87 -8.96
C THR A 72 16.09 -14.36 -9.21
N VAL A 73 17.20 -13.65 -9.09
CA VAL A 73 17.28 -12.21 -9.39
C VAL A 73 17.95 -11.99 -10.74
N ARG A 74 17.25 -11.28 -11.64
CA ARG A 74 17.80 -10.86 -12.94
C ARG A 74 18.05 -9.36 -12.97
N ARG A 75 19.26 -8.98 -13.32
CA ARG A 75 19.61 -7.57 -13.51
C ARG A 75 19.12 -7.05 -14.86
N ILE A 76 18.46 -5.89 -14.81
CA ILE A 76 18.10 -5.10 -16.00
C ILE A 76 19.06 -3.92 -16.08
N PRO A 77 19.88 -3.80 -17.13
CA PRO A 77 20.76 -2.65 -17.28
C PRO A 77 19.95 -1.36 -17.42
N ALA A 78 20.41 -0.31 -16.76
CA ALA A 78 19.89 1.04 -16.92
C ALA A 78 21.04 2.02 -17.09
N PRO A 79 20.88 3.07 -17.90
CA PRO A 79 21.82 4.19 -17.93
C PRO A 79 21.83 4.88 -16.56
N GLY A 80 22.97 5.41 -16.16
CA GLY A 80 23.11 6.25 -14.97
C GLY A 80 22.28 7.53 -15.07
N GLY A 81 22.05 8.20 -13.92
CA GLY A 81 21.38 9.50 -13.86
C GLY A 81 19.98 9.46 -13.23
N ASN A 82 19.09 10.32 -13.72
CA ASN A 82 17.74 10.47 -13.16
C ASN A 82 16.94 9.16 -13.26
N ARG A 83 16.45 8.64 -12.13
CA ARG A 83 15.67 7.38 -12.02
C ARG A 83 14.51 7.29 -13.03
N ARG A 84 13.80 8.40 -13.29
CA ARG A 84 12.64 8.38 -14.21
C ARG A 84 13.09 8.16 -15.65
N LEU A 85 14.14 8.84 -16.07
CA LEU A 85 14.72 8.69 -17.43
C LEU A 85 15.37 7.31 -17.58
N ALA A 86 16.09 6.84 -16.57
CA ALA A 86 16.67 5.50 -16.54
C ALA A 86 15.61 4.41 -16.68
N MET A 87 14.45 4.54 -16.01
CA MET A 87 13.33 3.59 -16.16
C MET A 87 12.76 3.58 -17.57
N ILE A 88 12.58 4.73 -18.21
CA ILE A 88 12.09 4.80 -19.61
C ILE A 88 13.10 4.15 -20.55
N ALA A 89 14.37 4.45 -20.38
CA ALA A 89 15.47 3.90 -21.20
C ALA A 89 15.65 2.38 -21.04
N GLN A 90 15.10 1.77 -19.98
CA GLN A 90 15.10 0.32 -19.79
C GLN A 90 14.11 -0.44 -20.68
N TRP A 91 13.15 0.24 -21.31
CA TRP A 91 12.12 -0.43 -22.10
C TRP A 91 12.66 -1.46 -23.11
N PRO A 92 13.70 -1.19 -23.95
CA PRO A 92 14.22 -2.18 -24.89
C PRO A 92 14.85 -3.39 -24.19
N ALA A 93 15.53 -3.18 -23.06
CA ALA A 93 16.14 -4.27 -22.28
C ALA A 93 15.05 -5.16 -21.64
N LEU A 94 14.04 -4.54 -21.03
CA LEU A 94 12.91 -5.26 -20.45
C LEU A 94 12.13 -6.04 -21.51
N ALA A 95 11.84 -5.43 -22.67
CA ALA A 95 11.15 -6.09 -23.78
C ALA A 95 11.95 -7.28 -24.34
N ARG A 96 13.28 -7.19 -24.41
CA ARG A 96 14.14 -8.33 -24.79
C ARG A 96 14.08 -9.46 -23.75
N LEU A 97 14.08 -9.14 -22.46
CA LEU A 97 13.95 -10.13 -21.39
C LEU A 97 12.59 -10.84 -21.45
N VAL A 98 11.51 -10.12 -21.68
CA VAL A 98 10.16 -10.70 -21.85
C VAL A 98 10.16 -11.70 -23.01
N ARG A 99 10.67 -11.30 -24.18
CA ARG A 99 10.72 -12.19 -25.37
C ARG A 99 11.61 -13.40 -25.17
N ARG A 100 12.71 -13.26 -24.41
CA ARG A 100 13.66 -14.35 -24.13
C ARG A 100 13.13 -15.35 -23.10
N HIS A 101 12.59 -14.85 -21.98
CA HIS A 101 12.20 -15.69 -20.83
C HIS A 101 10.72 -16.07 -20.83
N ARG A 102 9.88 -15.34 -21.56
CA ARG A 102 8.44 -15.61 -21.77
C ARG A 102 7.72 -15.99 -20.46
N PRO A 103 7.79 -15.17 -19.40
CA PRO A 103 7.01 -15.45 -18.21
C PRO A 103 5.53 -15.36 -18.56
N ASP A 104 4.68 -16.16 -17.91
CA ASP A 104 3.23 -16.08 -18.10
C ASP A 104 2.73 -14.71 -17.61
N ILE A 105 3.29 -14.19 -16.53
CA ILE A 105 2.94 -12.90 -15.95
C ILE A 105 4.18 -12.04 -15.75
N LEU A 106 4.07 -10.76 -16.17
CA LEU A 106 4.99 -9.70 -15.80
C LEU A 106 4.26 -8.70 -14.89
N TYR A 107 4.60 -8.71 -13.59
CA TYR A 107 3.95 -7.87 -12.58
C TYR A 107 4.74 -6.61 -12.27
N SER A 108 4.04 -5.48 -12.18
CA SER A 108 4.56 -4.20 -11.73
C SER A 108 3.86 -3.75 -10.45
N ALA A 109 4.63 -3.54 -9.38
CA ALA A 109 4.10 -3.14 -8.08
C ALA A 109 3.79 -1.64 -7.95
N GLY A 110 4.15 -0.81 -8.91
CA GLY A 110 4.13 0.64 -8.72
C GLY A 110 3.76 1.48 -9.93
N ASN A 111 3.16 2.65 -9.66
CA ASN A 111 2.64 3.56 -10.68
C ASN A 111 3.67 4.09 -11.69
N GLN A 112 4.95 4.10 -11.32
CA GLN A 112 6.02 4.57 -12.22
C GLN A 112 6.35 3.54 -13.29
N SER A 113 6.33 2.25 -12.93
CA SER A 113 6.72 1.13 -13.81
C SER A 113 5.55 0.48 -14.55
N ASN A 114 4.30 0.75 -14.19
CA ASN A 114 3.14 0.10 -14.80
C ASN A 114 3.09 0.25 -16.32
N MET A 115 3.30 1.47 -16.85
CA MET A 115 3.30 1.70 -18.30
C MET A 115 4.48 0.99 -18.97
N LEU A 116 5.67 1.02 -18.36
CA LEU A 116 6.87 0.33 -18.87
C LEU A 116 6.62 -1.17 -19.01
N VAL A 117 6.06 -1.78 -17.95
CA VAL A 117 5.75 -3.22 -17.92
C VAL A 117 4.69 -3.58 -18.95
N ALA A 118 3.60 -2.80 -19.05
CA ALA A 118 2.55 -3.02 -20.03
C ALA A 118 3.09 -2.95 -21.47
N LEU A 119 3.91 -1.94 -21.78
CA LEU A 119 4.52 -1.79 -23.12
C LEU A 119 5.56 -2.88 -23.42
N ALA A 120 6.31 -3.37 -22.41
CA ALA A 120 7.30 -4.42 -22.61
C ALA A 120 6.67 -5.79 -22.92
N ALA A 121 5.47 -6.06 -22.40
CA ALA A 121 4.70 -7.27 -22.65
C ALA A 121 3.87 -7.21 -23.96
N LEU A 122 3.67 -6.02 -24.53
CA LEU A 122 2.85 -5.82 -25.71
C LEU A 122 3.36 -6.64 -26.91
N GLY A 123 2.44 -7.36 -27.59
CA GLY A 123 2.79 -8.24 -28.72
C GLY A 123 3.51 -9.53 -28.32
N THR A 124 3.44 -9.93 -27.06
CA THR A 124 3.94 -11.22 -26.55
C THR A 124 2.81 -12.00 -25.87
N ALA A 125 3.03 -13.28 -25.56
CA ALA A 125 2.09 -14.07 -24.77
C ALA A 125 2.13 -13.71 -23.26
N THR A 126 3.11 -12.95 -22.80
CA THR A 126 3.24 -12.51 -21.41
C THR A 126 2.13 -11.55 -21.02
N GLN A 127 1.42 -11.84 -19.94
CA GLN A 127 0.35 -11.02 -19.43
C GLN A 127 0.89 -9.96 -18.45
N ALA A 128 0.76 -8.67 -18.82
CA ALA A 128 1.14 -7.58 -17.94
C ALA A 128 0.11 -7.40 -16.83
N VAL A 129 0.58 -7.35 -15.58
CA VAL A 129 -0.25 -7.03 -14.41
C VAL A 129 0.26 -5.74 -13.77
N ALA A 130 -0.58 -4.72 -13.74
CA ALA A 130 -0.28 -3.42 -13.15
C ALA A 130 -0.92 -3.28 -11.76
N ARG A 131 -0.21 -2.66 -10.81
CA ARG A 131 -0.78 -2.30 -9.51
C ARG A 131 -0.77 -0.78 -9.33
N ILE A 132 -1.94 -0.22 -9.05
CA ILE A 132 -2.11 1.20 -8.75
C ILE A 132 -2.07 1.39 -7.24
N SER A 133 -1.08 2.13 -6.78
CA SER A 133 -0.76 2.30 -5.35
C SER A 133 -0.93 3.72 -4.84
N ASN A 134 -1.01 4.70 -5.76
CA ASN A 134 -1.31 6.10 -5.45
C ASN A 134 -2.68 6.46 -6.01
N PRO A 135 -3.38 7.45 -5.44
CA PRO A 135 -4.72 7.79 -5.89
C PRO A 135 -4.72 8.20 -7.37
N ILE A 136 -5.70 7.72 -8.12
CA ILE A 136 -5.91 8.10 -9.52
C ILE A 136 -6.32 9.57 -9.57
N GLN A 137 -7.25 9.98 -8.70
CA GLN A 137 -7.63 11.37 -8.48
C GLN A 137 -7.10 11.83 -7.12
N ARG A 138 -6.55 13.04 -7.06
CA ARG A 138 -6.15 13.67 -5.79
C ARG A 138 -7.27 14.58 -5.32
N PRO A 139 -7.51 14.70 -4.00
CA PRO A 139 -8.45 15.70 -3.48
C PRO A 139 -8.09 17.10 -4.00
N GLY A 140 -9.08 17.85 -4.44
CA GLY A 140 -8.87 19.19 -5.03
C GLY A 140 -8.15 19.22 -6.38
N GLY A 141 -7.83 18.06 -6.97
CA GLY A 141 -7.19 17.98 -8.28
C GLY A 141 -8.21 18.05 -9.43
N TYR A 142 -8.37 19.23 -10.00
CA TYR A 142 -9.22 19.49 -11.17
C TYR A 142 -8.40 19.99 -12.36
N GLY A 143 -9.00 20.03 -13.55
CA GLY A 143 -8.39 20.57 -14.75
C GLY A 143 -7.59 19.56 -15.58
N LEU A 144 -6.83 20.09 -16.55
CA LEU A 144 -6.13 19.29 -17.57
C LEU A 144 -5.13 18.26 -17.00
N ALA A 145 -4.43 18.63 -15.93
CA ALA A 145 -3.47 17.73 -15.29
C ALA A 145 -4.14 16.50 -14.64
N ALA A 146 -5.31 16.70 -14.01
CA ALA A 146 -6.10 15.61 -13.45
C ALA A 146 -6.67 14.70 -14.54
N GLN A 147 -7.14 15.29 -15.64
CA GLN A 147 -7.62 14.54 -16.81
C GLN A 147 -6.50 13.73 -17.48
N ALA A 148 -5.34 14.34 -17.72
CA ALA A 148 -4.17 13.66 -18.26
C ALA A 148 -3.72 12.50 -17.36
N ARG A 149 -3.78 12.69 -16.04
CA ARG A 149 -3.49 11.64 -15.07
C ARG A 149 -4.49 10.48 -15.19
N LEU A 150 -5.79 10.75 -15.24
CA LEU A 150 -6.83 9.74 -15.41
C LEU A 150 -6.67 8.97 -16.73
N LEU A 151 -6.44 9.69 -17.84
CA LEU A 151 -6.18 9.10 -19.16
C LEU A 151 -4.98 8.17 -19.14
N ARG A 152 -3.88 8.56 -18.46
CA ARG A 152 -2.71 7.69 -18.27
C ARG A 152 -3.08 6.39 -17.55
N PHE A 153 -3.86 6.45 -16.47
CA PHE A 153 -4.26 5.23 -15.74
C PHE A 153 -5.23 4.36 -16.54
N ARG A 154 -6.13 4.98 -17.30
CA ARG A 154 -6.99 4.26 -18.24
C ARG A 154 -6.19 3.56 -19.34
N ALA A 155 -5.17 4.20 -19.87
CA ALA A 155 -4.26 3.59 -20.85
C ALA A 155 -3.50 2.39 -20.25
N ILE A 156 -2.99 2.53 -19.02
CA ILE A 156 -2.36 1.40 -18.31
C ILE A 156 -3.35 0.24 -18.16
N ALA A 157 -4.59 0.51 -17.75
CA ALA A 157 -5.61 -0.52 -17.58
C ALA A 157 -5.98 -1.23 -18.90
N ARG A 158 -6.04 -0.49 -20.01
CA ARG A 158 -6.30 -1.08 -21.35
C ARG A 158 -5.16 -1.95 -21.86
N LEU A 159 -3.94 -1.59 -21.52
CA LEU A 159 -2.74 -2.33 -21.97
C LEU A 159 -2.35 -3.48 -21.04
N SER A 160 -2.98 -3.58 -19.87
CA SER A 160 -2.70 -4.62 -18.88
C SER A 160 -3.76 -5.72 -18.93
N ALA A 161 -3.34 -6.99 -18.84
CA ALA A 161 -4.25 -8.12 -18.69
C ALA A 161 -5.06 -8.05 -17.37
N LEU A 162 -4.48 -7.41 -16.35
CA LEU A 162 -5.13 -7.11 -15.08
C LEU A 162 -4.56 -5.84 -14.47
N THR A 163 -5.44 -4.97 -13.99
CA THR A 163 -5.07 -3.83 -13.14
C THR A 163 -5.57 -4.06 -11.72
N ILE A 164 -4.66 -4.05 -10.76
CA ILE A 164 -4.98 -4.20 -9.33
C ILE A 164 -5.08 -2.80 -8.72
N VAL A 165 -6.19 -2.52 -8.05
CA VAL A 165 -6.46 -1.29 -7.31
C VAL A 165 -6.70 -1.60 -5.84
N MET A 166 -6.58 -0.58 -4.98
CA MET A 166 -6.68 -0.75 -3.53
C MET A 166 -7.99 -0.24 -2.92
N GLY A 167 -8.86 0.40 -3.74
CA GLY A 167 -10.14 0.93 -3.28
C GLY A 167 -11.23 0.90 -4.36
N GLN A 168 -12.48 0.92 -3.90
CA GLN A 168 -13.66 0.87 -4.77
C GLN A 168 -13.75 2.09 -5.69
N HIS A 169 -13.35 3.26 -5.19
CA HIS A 169 -13.33 4.48 -6.00
C HIS A 169 -12.42 4.35 -7.22
N ASP A 170 -11.17 3.87 -7.02
CA ASP A 170 -10.24 3.64 -8.12
C ASP A 170 -10.74 2.57 -9.09
N ARG A 171 -11.42 1.52 -8.56
CA ARG A 171 -12.05 0.49 -9.39
C ARG A 171 -13.14 1.07 -10.29
N ALA A 172 -14.00 1.91 -9.75
CA ALA A 172 -15.07 2.57 -10.52
C ALA A 172 -14.51 3.49 -11.63
N LEU A 173 -13.44 4.26 -11.35
CA LEU A 173 -12.81 5.14 -12.33
C LEU A 173 -12.21 4.39 -13.54
N LEU A 174 -11.89 3.12 -13.40
CA LEU A 174 -11.26 2.29 -14.42
C LEU A 174 -12.17 1.19 -14.97
N ALA A 175 -13.44 1.10 -14.56
CA ALA A 175 -14.34 0.00 -14.89
C ALA A 175 -14.45 -0.27 -16.40
N ASP A 176 -14.45 0.79 -17.21
CA ASP A 176 -14.57 0.72 -18.69
C ASP A 176 -13.19 0.68 -19.39
N SER A 177 -12.13 0.43 -18.65
CA SER A 177 -10.76 0.55 -19.20
C SER A 177 -9.98 -0.76 -19.22
N GLY A 178 -10.62 -1.88 -18.90
CA GLY A 178 -10.02 -3.22 -18.91
C GLY A 178 -10.32 -4.01 -17.64
N PRO A 179 -9.73 -5.20 -17.46
CA PRO A 179 -9.93 -6.01 -16.27
C PRO A 179 -9.33 -5.33 -15.03
N VAL A 180 -10.18 -5.00 -14.08
CA VAL A 180 -9.78 -4.33 -12.81
C VAL A 180 -10.24 -5.16 -11.63
N ARG A 181 -9.32 -5.47 -10.71
CA ARG A 181 -9.62 -6.13 -9.43
C ARG A 181 -9.20 -5.26 -8.25
N LEU A 182 -10.07 -5.21 -7.25
CA LEU A 182 -9.72 -4.68 -5.94
C LEU A 182 -9.07 -5.80 -5.14
N LEU A 183 -7.81 -5.61 -4.74
CA LEU A 183 -7.12 -6.52 -3.83
C LEU A 183 -6.59 -5.73 -2.63
N PRO A 184 -6.72 -6.28 -1.42
CA PRO A 184 -6.22 -5.64 -0.22
C PRO A 184 -4.71 -5.41 -0.28
N ARG A 185 -4.24 -4.36 0.39
CA ARG A 185 -2.81 -4.11 0.54
C ARG A 185 -2.22 -5.08 1.56
N PRO A 186 -1.22 -5.91 1.22
CA PRO A 186 -0.55 -6.80 2.18
C PRO A 186 0.36 -5.96 3.08
N THR A 187 -0.10 -5.63 4.28
CA THR A 187 0.66 -4.77 5.21
C THR A 187 0.57 -5.22 6.67
N VAL A 188 -0.52 -5.87 7.08
CA VAL A 188 -0.67 -6.38 8.44
C VAL A 188 0.14 -7.65 8.62
N THR A 189 0.99 -7.67 9.64
CA THR A 189 1.89 -8.79 9.94
C THR A 189 1.61 -9.37 11.34
N PRO A 190 2.04 -10.62 11.65
CA PRO A 190 1.88 -11.20 12.98
C PRO A 190 2.45 -10.36 14.13
N VAL A 191 3.48 -9.54 13.85
CA VAL A 191 4.06 -8.61 14.85
C VAL A 191 3.05 -7.58 15.33
N MET A 192 2.13 -7.15 14.47
CA MET A 192 1.06 -6.20 14.81
C MET A 192 -0.02 -6.87 15.67
N ASP A 193 -0.34 -8.12 15.43
CA ASP A 193 -1.23 -8.91 16.29
C ASP A 193 -0.64 -9.10 17.69
N GLN A 194 0.66 -9.37 17.76
CA GLN A 194 1.38 -9.45 19.04
C GLN A 194 1.36 -8.11 19.78
N ALA A 195 1.60 -7.00 19.08
CA ALA A 195 1.52 -5.65 19.66
C ALA A 195 0.11 -5.33 20.18
N ARG A 196 -0.95 -5.74 19.45
CA ARG A 196 -2.34 -5.61 19.91
C ARG A 196 -2.60 -6.46 21.15
N ALA A 197 -2.15 -7.71 21.17
CA ALA A 197 -2.33 -8.62 22.30
C ALA A 197 -1.60 -8.12 23.57
N ALA A 198 -0.48 -7.43 23.40
CA ALA A 198 0.29 -6.83 24.49
C ALA A 198 -0.23 -5.43 24.89
N ARG A 199 -1.31 -4.93 24.27
CA ARG A 199 -1.89 -3.61 24.58
C ARG A 199 -2.48 -3.60 25.96
N LEU A 200 -2.04 -2.68 26.79
CA LEU A 200 -2.63 -2.43 28.11
C LEU A 200 -3.84 -1.48 27.98
N PRO A 201 -4.87 -1.66 28.83
CA PRO A 201 -5.96 -0.71 28.94
C PRO A 201 -5.41 0.71 29.19
N ARG A 202 -6.08 1.72 28.61
CA ARG A 202 -5.71 3.11 28.83
C ARG A 202 -5.87 3.45 30.30
N ASN A 203 -4.82 4.00 30.92
CA ASN A 203 -4.91 4.63 32.23
C ASN A 203 -5.47 6.05 32.07
N PRO A 204 -6.67 6.38 32.61
CA PRO A 204 -7.26 7.72 32.48
C PRO A 204 -6.42 8.84 33.10
N ALA A 205 -5.59 8.51 34.11
CA ALA A 205 -4.70 9.48 34.80
C ALA A 205 -3.39 9.73 34.05
N ALA A 206 -3.09 8.97 33.02
CA ALA A 206 -1.88 9.16 32.21
C ALA A 206 -2.18 10.04 30.99
N PRO A 207 -1.16 10.74 30.45
CA PRO A 207 -1.30 11.50 29.22
C PRO A 207 -1.82 10.63 28.05
N VAL A 208 -2.64 11.23 27.19
CA VAL A 208 -3.09 10.59 25.92
C VAL A 208 -1.88 10.39 25.02
N ARG A 209 -1.63 9.16 24.59
CA ARG A 209 -0.52 8.79 23.73
C ARG A 209 -0.93 8.91 22.27
N LEU A 210 -0.45 9.95 21.61
CA LEU A 210 -0.70 10.24 20.21
C LEU A 210 0.51 9.82 19.38
N LEU A 211 0.25 9.33 18.17
CA LEU A 211 1.29 8.86 17.26
C LEU A 211 1.08 9.41 15.85
N MET A 212 2.13 9.90 15.21
CA MET A 212 2.19 10.10 13.76
C MET A 212 3.32 9.25 13.18
N VAL A 213 3.05 8.53 12.08
CA VAL A 213 4.03 7.69 11.39
C VAL A 213 4.10 8.06 9.93
N GLY A 214 5.29 8.37 9.44
CA GLY A 214 5.52 8.61 8.03
C GLY A 214 6.58 9.65 7.70
N ARG A 215 6.86 9.82 6.42
CA ARG A 215 7.84 10.81 5.95
C ARG A 215 7.41 12.22 6.33
N LEU A 216 8.34 13.06 6.75
CA LEU A 216 8.08 14.46 7.09
C LEU A 216 8.11 15.32 5.81
N THR A 217 6.97 15.35 5.13
CA THR A 217 6.79 16.00 3.82
C THR A 217 5.44 16.71 3.75
N ALA A 218 5.29 17.64 2.81
CA ALA A 218 4.02 18.32 2.57
C ALA A 218 2.83 17.38 2.28
N GLN A 219 3.09 16.19 1.75
CA GLN A 219 2.05 15.16 1.55
C GLN A 219 1.43 14.71 2.86
N LYS A 220 2.26 14.51 3.90
CA LYS A 220 1.84 13.96 5.20
C LYS A 220 1.29 15.01 6.15
N ASP A 221 1.58 16.30 5.92
CA ASP A 221 0.98 17.48 6.53
C ASP A 221 0.91 17.44 8.07
N GLN A 222 2.01 17.02 8.70
CA GLN A 222 2.10 16.99 10.17
C GLN A 222 1.80 18.35 10.81
N ALA A 223 2.03 19.44 10.06
CA ALA A 223 1.79 20.80 10.51
C ALA A 223 0.33 21.02 10.96
N THR A 224 -0.65 20.56 10.16
CA THR A 224 -2.08 20.64 10.50
C THR A 224 -2.41 19.92 11.82
N ALA A 225 -1.79 18.77 12.09
CA ALA A 225 -2.02 18.05 13.35
C ALA A 225 -1.36 18.78 14.56
N LEU A 226 -0.20 19.41 14.38
CA LEU A 226 0.42 20.22 15.43
C LEU A 226 -0.43 21.43 15.78
N GLU A 227 -0.99 22.13 14.79
CA GLU A 227 -1.94 23.22 14.99
C GLU A 227 -3.20 22.73 15.73
N ALA A 228 -3.74 21.59 15.34
CA ALA A 228 -4.91 21.00 16.00
C ALA A 228 -4.61 20.70 17.49
N LEU A 229 -3.44 20.16 17.80
CA LEU A 229 -3.05 19.83 19.18
C LEU A 229 -2.82 21.08 20.05
N ALA A 230 -2.37 22.17 19.46
CA ALA A 230 -2.27 23.47 20.16
C ALA A 230 -3.64 24.02 20.56
N LEU A 231 -4.74 23.63 19.87
CA LEU A 231 -6.12 23.97 20.22
C LEU A 231 -6.68 23.13 21.38
N LEU A 232 -5.92 22.15 21.89
CA LEU A 232 -6.34 21.23 22.95
C LEU A 232 -5.46 21.38 24.23
N PRO A 233 -5.32 22.58 24.80
CA PRO A 233 -4.48 22.80 25.99
C PRO A 233 -5.06 22.12 27.24
N HIS A 234 -6.36 21.87 27.27
CA HIS A 234 -7.08 21.22 28.37
C HIS A 234 -6.89 19.71 28.42
N LEU A 235 -6.39 19.09 27.35
CA LEU A 235 -6.06 17.67 27.32
C LEU A 235 -4.59 17.48 27.73
N ASP A 236 -4.35 16.51 28.59
CA ASP A 236 -3.00 16.02 28.85
C ASP A 236 -2.64 14.98 27.79
N TRP A 237 -1.77 15.34 26.86
CA TRP A 237 -1.36 14.49 25.73
C TRP A 237 0.16 14.56 25.50
N GLN A 238 0.69 13.48 24.92
CA GLN A 238 2.04 13.40 24.39
C GLN A 238 1.98 12.87 22.96
N LEU A 239 2.76 13.48 22.06
CA LEU A 239 2.83 13.08 20.65
C LEU A 239 4.20 12.51 20.32
N THR A 240 4.21 11.30 19.75
CA THR A 240 5.39 10.72 19.12
C THR A 240 5.28 10.85 17.60
N ILE A 241 6.33 11.40 16.96
CA ILE A 241 6.44 11.51 15.50
C ILE A 241 7.54 10.57 15.02
N ALA A 242 7.15 9.44 14.43
CA ALA A 242 8.06 8.42 13.90
C ALA A 242 8.23 8.62 12.39
N GLY A 243 9.38 9.14 11.97
CA GLY A 243 9.69 9.38 10.58
C GLY A 243 10.81 10.37 10.33
N GLN A 244 11.23 10.46 9.08
CA GLN A 244 12.25 11.38 8.60
C GLN A 244 11.75 12.15 7.38
N GLY A 245 12.35 13.30 7.10
CA GLY A 245 12.05 14.08 5.90
C GLY A 245 12.51 15.53 6.00
N PRO A 246 12.43 16.26 4.88
CA PRO A 246 12.95 17.62 4.78
C PRO A 246 12.25 18.63 5.70
N LEU A 247 11.03 18.34 6.18
CA LEU A 247 10.27 19.27 7.02
C LEU A 247 10.59 19.14 8.52
N ARG A 248 11.52 18.27 8.96
CA ARG A 248 11.79 18.05 10.38
C ARG A 248 12.10 19.36 11.14
N ALA A 249 13.04 20.16 10.65
CA ALA A 249 13.41 21.42 11.28
C ALA A 249 12.25 22.43 11.33
N ALA A 250 11.46 22.51 10.25
CA ALA A 250 10.29 23.39 10.18
C ALA A 250 9.21 22.97 11.20
N LEU A 251 8.95 21.66 11.34
CA LEU A 251 7.98 21.13 12.32
C LEU A 251 8.45 21.37 13.76
N GLN A 252 9.74 21.21 14.05
CA GLN A 252 10.30 21.51 15.37
C GLN A 252 10.16 23.01 15.71
N LYS A 253 10.44 23.90 14.75
CA LYS A 253 10.22 25.35 14.91
C LYS A 253 8.75 25.68 15.15
N GLN A 254 7.84 24.99 14.44
CA GLN A 254 6.40 25.15 14.65
C GLN A 254 5.96 24.71 16.05
N CYS A 255 6.48 23.59 16.59
CA CYS A 255 6.20 23.15 17.95
C CYS A 255 6.61 24.22 18.99
N LEU A 256 7.76 24.86 18.81
CA LEU A 256 8.21 25.97 19.68
C LEU A 256 7.26 27.17 19.56
N ALA A 257 6.89 27.58 18.37
CA ALA A 257 5.99 28.70 18.14
C ALA A 257 4.57 28.47 18.71
N LEU A 258 4.12 27.21 18.72
CA LEU A 258 2.83 26.81 19.29
C LEU A 258 2.87 26.53 20.81
N GLY A 259 4.04 26.58 21.45
CA GLY A 259 4.20 26.30 22.87
C GLY A 259 3.95 24.84 23.27
N ILE A 260 4.17 23.88 22.35
CA ILE A 260 3.93 22.45 22.56
C ILE A 260 5.18 21.59 22.43
N ALA A 261 6.36 22.18 22.39
CA ALA A 261 7.60 21.47 22.06
C ALA A 261 7.98 20.39 23.10
N ASP A 262 7.68 20.59 24.34
CA ASP A 262 7.91 19.67 25.49
C ASP A 262 6.98 18.44 25.45
N ARG A 263 5.89 18.50 24.68
CA ARG A 263 4.89 17.42 24.52
C ARG A 263 5.09 16.63 23.23
N VAL A 264 6.06 17.00 22.35
CA VAL A 264 6.27 16.39 21.03
C VAL A 264 7.64 15.75 20.94
N HIS A 265 7.67 14.44 20.71
CA HIS A 265 8.89 13.65 20.58
C HIS A 265 9.12 13.18 19.13
N PHE A 266 10.28 13.51 18.55
CA PHE A 266 10.69 13.09 17.21
C PHE A 266 11.67 11.92 17.29
N THR A 267 11.22 10.69 17.02
CA THR A 267 12.08 9.49 17.08
C THR A 267 13.04 9.35 15.90
N GLY A 268 12.76 10.03 14.78
CA GLY A 268 13.39 9.71 13.51
C GLY A 268 12.77 8.47 12.84
N PHE A 269 13.48 7.92 11.86
CA PHE A 269 13.01 6.70 11.16
C PHE A 269 13.14 5.47 12.08
N VAL A 270 12.05 4.74 12.25
CA VAL A 270 12.01 3.48 13.00
C VAL A 270 12.07 2.32 12.00
N ALA A 271 13.26 1.71 11.89
CA ALA A 271 13.51 0.64 10.93
C ALA A 271 12.96 -0.72 11.38
N GLU A 272 12.92 -0.95 12.69
CA GLU A 272 12.56 -2.23 13.29
C GLU A 272 11.04 -2.40 13.34
N PRO A 273 10.46 -3.41 12.64
CA PRO A 273 9.02 -3.63 12.61
C PRO A 273 8.40 -3.82 13.99
N GLN A 274 9.13 -4.49 14.91
CA GLN A 274 8.69 -4.74 16.29
C GLN A 274 8.56 -3.44 17.08
N LYS A 275 9.53 -2.53 16.96
CA LYS A 275 9.48 -1.23 17.63
C LYS A 275 8.34 -0.36 17.08
N LEU A 276 8.15 -0.37 15.76
CA LEU A 276 7.05 0.39 15.14
C LEU A 276 5.70 -0.16 15.56
N ALA A 277 5.51 -1.48 15.56
CA ALA A 277 4.29 -2.12 16.00
C ALA A 277 4.03 -1.85 17.50
N ALA A 278 5.06 -1.88 18.35
CA ALA A 278 4.94 -1.53 19.77
C ALA A 278 4.50 -0.07 19.98
N LEU A 279 5.05 0.88 19.22
CA LEU A 279 4.60 2.28 19.24
C LEU A 279 3.13 2.40 18.85
N MET A 280 2.70 1.70 17.79
CA MET A 280 1.30 1.67 17.37
C MET A 280 0.40 0.99 18.42
N GLY A 281 0.83 -0.16 18.97
CA GLY A 281 0.08 -0.88 19.99
C GLY A 281 -0.06 -0.10 21.32
N GLN A 282 0.86 0.78 21.64
CA GLN A 282 0.81 1.65 22.82
C GLN A 282 0.04 2.94 22.58
N ALA A 283 -0.10 3.39 21.34
CA ALA A 283 -0.78 4.63 21.02
C ALA A 283 -2.30 4.53 21.31
N ASP A 284 -2.88 5.58 21.84
CA ASP A 284 -4.34 5.70 21.97
C ASP A 284 -4.95 6.10 20.63
N LEU A 285 -4.32 7.02 19.89
CA LEU A 285 -4.71 7.44 18.56
C LEU A 285 -3.50 7.58 17.62
N LEU A 286 -3.63 7.08 16.40
CA LEU A 286 -2.81 7.49 15.28
C LEU A 286 -3.44 8.73 14.62
N LEU A 287 -2.65 9.77 14.39
CA LEU A 287 -3.04 10.98 13.68
C LEU A 287 -2.51 10.93 12.24
N GLN A 288 -3.43 10.99 11.25
CA GLN A 288 -3.11 10.90 9.82
C GLN A 288 -3.62 12.14 9.07
N PRO A 289 -2.93 13.30 9.16
CA PRO A 289 -3.39 14.56 8.58
C PRO A 289 -3.05 14.72 7.09
N SER A 290 -2.78 13.64 6.37
CA SER A 290 -2.26 13.65 5.00
C SER A 290 -3.14 14.44 4.02
N ARG A 291 -2.51 15.11 3.06
CA ARG A 291 -3.20 15.83 1.97
C ARG A 291 -3.70 14.90 0.86
N TRP A 292 -2.97 13.82 0.59
CA TRP A 292 -3.39 12.78 -0.39
C TRP A 292 -2.72 11.45 -0.07
N GLU A 293 -3.50 10.38 -0.23
CA GLU A 293 -3.05 9.00 -0.05
C GLU A 293 -3.67 8.08 -1.13
N GLY A 294 -3.04 6.95 -1.39
CA GLY A 294 -3.67 5.86 -2.15
C GLY A 294 -4.59 5.05 -1.25
N LEU A 295 -3.96 4.25 -0.41
CA LEU A 295 -4.53 3.63 0.79
C LEU A 295 -3.43 3.64 1.84
N CYS A 296 -3.61 4.40 2.90
CA CYS A 296 -2.58 4.63 3.90
C CYS A 296 -2.22 3.35 4.64
N ALA A 297 -0.98 2.86 4.47
CA ALA A 297 -0.52 1.65 5.16
C ALA A 297 -0.51 1.85 6.67
N THR A 298 0.03 2.97 7.14
CA THR A 298 0.18 3.26 8.58
C THR A 298 -1.16 3.33 9.30
N LEU A 299 -2.23 3.80 8.62
CA LEU A 299 -3.59 3.75 9.15
C LEU A 299 -4.04 2.30 9.37
N ILE A 300 -3.87 1.44 8.35
CA ILE A 300 -4.24 0.02 8.43
C ILE A 300 -3.42 -0.69 9.50
N GLU A 301 -2.11 -0.41 9.58
CA GLU A 301 -1.19 -0.97 10.55
C GLU A 301 -1.56 -0.57 11.99
N ALA A 302 -1.91 0.69 12.22
CA ALA A 302 -2.36 1.18 13.52
C ALA A 302 -3.67 0.50 13.97
N LEU A 303 -4.66 0.39 13.07
CA LEU A 303 -5.91 -0.32 13.35
C LEU A 303 -5.64 -1.79 13.70
N ALA A 304 -4.74 -2.46 12.99
CA ALA A 304 -4.34 -3.84 13.29
C ALA A 304 -3.68 -3.98 14.67
N CYS A 305 -2.91 -2.96 15.09
CA CYS A 305 -2.32 -2.89 16.44
C CYS A 305 -3.33 -2.46 17.51
N GLY A 306 -4.59 -2.19 17.17
CA GLY A 306 -5.64 -1.78 18.07
C GLY A 306 -5.61 -0.31 18.49
N ALA A 307 -4.88 0.56 17.78
CA ALA A 307 -4.90 2.00 17.98
C ALA A 307 -6.07 2.64 17.21
N GLY A 308 -6.80 3.56 17.84
CA GLY A 308 -7.78 4.40 17.15
C GLY A 308 -7.10 5.29 16.10
N VAL A 309 -7.87 5.82 15.15
CA VAL A 309 -7.32 6.66 14.08
C VAL A 309 -8.17 7.91 13.89
N VAL A 310 -7.50 9.06 13.76
CA VAL A 310 -8.08 10.30 13.23
C VAL A 310 -7.37 10.63 11.92
N ALA A 311 -8.14 10.77 10.84
CA ALA A 311 -7.60 10.97 9.50
C ALA A 311 -8.32 12.08 8.76
N THR A 312 -7.59 12.75 7.85
CA THR A 312 -8.17 13.67 6.86
C THR A 312 -8.76 12.91 5.68
N ASP A 313 -9.68 13.52 4.94
CA ASP A 313 -10.25 13.00 3.69
C ASP A 313 -9.24 13.05 2.52
N SER A 314 -8.11 12.40 2.74
CA SER A 314 -6.97 12.36 1.82
C SER A 314 -7.17 11.41 0.63
N THR A 315 -8.18 10.55 0.69
CA THR A 315 -8.57 9.62 -0.39
C THR A 315 -9.94 9.00 -0.10
N PRO A 316 -10.82 8.85 -1.09
CA PRO A 316 -12.08 8.12 -0.93
C PRO A 316 -11.91 6.65 -0.48
N ASN A 317 -10.72 6.08 -0.67
CA ASN A 317 -10.44 4.68 -0.35
C ASN A 317 -10.39 4.39 1.17
N ILE A 318 -10.24 5.41 2.03
CA ILE A 318 -10.24 5.20 3.50
C ILE A 318 -11.64 5.20 4.11
N HIS A 319 -12.65 5.75 3.42
CA HIS A 319 -14.01 5.84 3.98
C HIS A 319 -14.58 4.48 4.42
N PRO A 320 -14.53 3.41 3.59
CA PRO A 320 -15.03 2.10 4.02
C PRO A 320 -14.26 1.53 5.21
N VAL A 321 -12.95 1.79 5.27
CA VAL A 321 -12.10 1.30 6.37
C VAL A 321 -12.46 2.01 7.67
N LEU A 322 -12.59 3.34 7.65
CA LEU A 322 -12.94 4.12 8.84
C LEU A 322 -14.38 3.82 9.30
N ALA A 323 -15.33 3.68 8.38
CA ALA A 323 -16.70 3.32 8.71
C ALA A 323 -16.79 1.97 9.44
N ALA A 324 -16.00 0.97 8.98
CA ALA A 324 -15.95 -0.35 9.61
C ALA A 324 -15.20 -0.34 10.95
N ALA A 325 -14.16 0.51 11.10
CA ALA A 325 -13.27 0.50 12.24
C ALA A 325 -13.75 1.40 13.39
N THR A 326 -14.01 2.67 13.11
CA THR A 326 -14.20 3.71 14.14
C THR A 326 -15.57 4.36 14.11
N GLN A 327 -16.31 4.22 13.01
CA GLN A 327 -17.55 4.97 12.72
C GLN A 327 -17.37 6.50 12.73
N HIS A 328 -16.12 7.00 12.75
CA HIS A 328 -15.81 8.40 12.66
C HIS A 328 -15.43 8.75 11.20
N PRO A 329 -16.11 9.73 10.56
CA PRO A 329 -15.75 10.15 9.22
C PRO A 329 -14.39 10.85 9.21
N PRO A 330 -13.66 10.80 8.07
CA PRO A 330 -12.46 11.63 7.91
C PRO A 330 -12.84 13.12 7.90
N VAL A 331 -11.88 13.96 8.27
CA VAL A 331 -12.07 15.41 8.37
C VAL A 331 -11.51 16.14 7.14
N PRO A 332 -11.93 17.38 6.86
CA PRO A 332 -11.38 18.16 5.74
C PRO A 332 -9.86 18.30 5.83
N ILE A 333 -9.19 18.29 4.67
CA ILE A 333 -7.74 18.45 4.57
C ILE A 333 -7.32 19.85 4.98
N GLY A 334 -6.32 19.97 5.86
CA GLY A 334 -5.79 21.27 6.30
C GLY A 334 -6.66 22.01 7.31
N ASP A 335 -7.74 21.41 7.81
CA ASP A 335 -8.61 21.99 8.83
C ASP A 335 -8.18 21.54 10.23
N ALA A 336 -7.31 22.31 10.87
CA ALA A 336 -6.81 22.02 12.22
C ALA A 336 -7.94 22.01 13.27
N THR A 337 -8.95 22.87 13.13
CA THR A 337 -10.10 22.93 14.06
C THR A 337 -10.97 21.68 13.96
N ALA A 338 -11.30 21.24 12.75
CA ALA A 338 -12.04 19.99 12.56
C ALA A 338 -11.22 18.78 13.04
N PHE A 339 -9.90 18.81 12.84
CA PHE A 339 -9.01 17.75 13.29
C PHE A 339 -8.94 17.66 14.82
N ALA A 340 -8.85 18.79 15.53
CA ALA A 340 -8.91 18.87 16.98
C ALA A 340 -10.22 18.28 17.54
N ARG A 341 -11.37 18.70 16.97
CA ARG A 341 -12.68 18.15 17.36
C ARG A 341 -12.80 16.64 17.11
N ALA A 342 -12.15 16.14 16.05
CA ALA A 342 -12.14 14.71 15.75
C ALA A 342 -11.28 13.93 16.75
N ILE A 343 -10.15 14.49 17.21
CA ILE A 343 -9.33 13.91 18.28
C ILE A 343 -10.17 13.78 19.57
N GLU A 344 -10.82 14.85 20.01
CA GLU A 344 -11.67 14.80 21.21
C GLU A 344 -12.81 13.79 21.10
N ARG A 345 -13.47 13.74 19.94
CA ARG A 345 -14.56 12.77 19.68
C ARG A 345 -14.06 11.32 19.78
N ALA A 346 -12.90 11.04 19.13
CA ALA A 346 -12.32 9.71 19.15
C ALA A 346 -11.87 9.27 20.57
N LEU A 347 -11.43 10.21 21.38
CA LEU A 347 -11.06 9.94 22.79
C LEU A 347 -12.29 9.73 23.70
N ARG A 348 -13.39 10.44 23.43
CA ARG A 348 -14.65 10.25 24.18
C ARG A 348 -15.38 8.96 23.79
N GLN A 349 -15.20 8.49 22.58
CA GLN A 349 -15.85 7.29 22.04
C GLN A 349 -14.79 6.34 21.44
N PRO A 350 -13.92 5.76 22.27
CA PRO A 350 -12.87 4.86 21.78
C PRO A 350 -13.49 3.57 21.22
N ALA A 351 -13.05 3.18 20.03
CA ALA A 351 -13.45 1.91 19.46
C ALA A 351 -12.67 0.76 20.13
N ASP A 352 -13.35 -0.40 20.22
CA ASP A 352 -12.71 -1.61 20.75
C ASP A 352 -11.55 -2.08 19.84
N PRO A 353 -10.37 -2.39 20.41
CA PRO A 353 -9.20 -2.84 19.64
C PRO A 353 -9.43 -4.07 18.76
N ALA A 354 -10.30 -4.99 19.15
CA ALA A 354 -10.63 -6.15 18.33
C ALA A 354 -11.49 -5.75 17.11
N THR A 355 -12.42 -4.83 17.28
CA THR A 355 -13.21 -4.24 16.18
C THR A 355 -12.31 -3.50 15.18
N LEU A 356 -11.35 -2.70 15.68
CA LEU A 356 -10.37 -2.00 14.82
C LEU A 356 -9.59 -2.98 13.95
N ALA A 357 -9.04 -4.04 14.56
CA ALA A 357 -8.28 -5.06 13.85
C ALA A 357 -9.13 -5.87 12.86
N ALA A 358 -10.39 -6.19 13.23
CA ALA A 358 -11.30 -6.92 12.36
C ALA A 358 -11.61 -6.15 11.07
N ALA A 359 -11.70 -4.83 11.12
CA ALA A 359 -11.93 -3.97 9.96
C ALA A 359 -10.82 -4.05 8.90
N VAL A 360 -9.61 -4.45 9.30
CA VAL A 360 -8.43 -4.52 8.42
C VAL A 360 -7.88 -5.95 8.23
N ARG A 361 -8.62 -6.98 8.67
CA ARG A 361 -8.18 -8.38 8.61
C ARG A 361 -7.79 -8.87 7.22
N ASP A 362 -8.42 -8.33 6.17
CA ASP A 362 -8.11 -8.73 4.78
C ASP A 362 -6.76 -8.17 4.30
N HIS A 363 -6.18 -7.23 5.04
CA HIS A 363 -4.85 -6.67 4.81
C HIS A 363 -3.70 -7.48 5.43
N HIS A 364 -4.00 -8.59 6.13
CA HIS A 364 -2.97 -9.53 6.56
C HIS A 364 -2.16 -10.02 5.37
N VAL A 365 -0.84 -10.04 5.54
CA VAL A 365 0.11 -10.33 4.45
C VAL A 365 -0.25 -11.62 3.73
N ASP A 366 -0.43 -12.73 4.45
CA ASP A 366 -0.70 -14.03 3.83
C ASP A 366 -2.06 -14.04 3.11
N ARG A 367 -3.11 -13.52 3.74
CA ARG A 367 -4.45 -13.45 3.16
C ARG A 367 -4.52 -12.58 1.92
N ALA A 368 -3.90 -11.41 1.98
CA ALA A 368 -3.86 -10.50 0.85
C ALA A 368 -3.05 -11.09 -0.31
N LEU A 369 -1.86 -11.65 -0.02
CA LEU A 369 -1.00 -12.26 -1.03
C LEU A 369 -1.63 -13.50 -1.67
N ASP A 370 -2.42 -14.27 -0.94
CA ASP A 370 -3.25 -15.34 -1.50
C ASP A 370 -4.27 -14.82 -2.52
N GLY A 371 -4.79 -13.62 -2.31
CA GLY A 371 -5.64 -12.93 -3.29
C GLY A 371 -4.90 -12.63 -4.60
N TYR A 372 -3.64 -12.17 -4.51
CA TYR A 372 -2.78 -11.94 -5.67
C TYR A 372 -2.47 -13.24 -6.39
N TRP A 373 -2.07 -14.28 -5.67
CA TRP A 373 -1.80 -15.60 -6.25
C TRP A 373 -3.01 -16.15 -7.01
N ARG A 374 -4.22 -16.14 -6.40
CA ARG A 374 -5.45 -16.57 -7.08
C ARG A 374 -5.78 -15.74 -8.31
N ALA A 375 -5.50 -14.44 -8.28
CA ALA A 375 -5.70 -13.58 -9.44
C ALA A 375 -4.73 -13.94 -10.59
N PHE A 376 -3.49 -14.28 -10.26
CA PHE A 376 -2.48 -14.69 -11.25
C PHE A 376 -2.77 -16.07 -11.81
N ALA A 377 -3.14 -17.05 -10.99
CA ALA A 377 -3.56 -18.37 -11.44
C ALA A 377 -4.76 -18.28 -12.41
N ALA A 378 -5.77 -17.49 -12.06
CA ALA A 378 -6.94 -17.30 -12.94
C ALA A 378 -6.62 -16.58 -14.26
N LEU A 379 -5.51 -15.85 -14.36
CA LEU A 379 -5.05 -15.30 -15.63
C LEU A 379 -4.36 -16.37 -16.48
N ALA A 380 -3.53 -17.22 -15.87
CA ALA A 380 -2.82 -18.28 -16.58
C ALA A 380 -3.76 -19.37 -17.13
N ASP A 381 -4.88 -19.63 -16.46
CA ASP A 381 -5.88 -20.63 -16.88
C ASP A 381 -6.79 -20.15 -18.04
N ARG A 382 -6.65 -18.89 -18.51
CA ARG A 382 -7.43 -18.39 -19.63
C ARG A 382 -6.81 -18.86 -20.95
N PRO A 383 -7.57 -19.53 -21.85
CA PRO A 383 -7.10 -19.80 -23.20
C PRO A 383 -6.76 -18.48 -23.91
N GLU A 384 -5.76 -18.51 -24.78
CA GLU A 384 -5.22 -17.34 -25.52
C GLU A 384 -6.34 -16.64 -26.32
N THR A 385 -6.98 -15.62 -25.75
CA THR A 385 -7.94 -14.75 -26.42
C THR A 385 -7.50 -13.29 -26.30
N HIS A 386 -6.34 -12.96 -26.87
CA HIS A 386 -5.95 -11.58 -27.17
C HIS A 386 -5.21 -11.49 -28.51
N ALA A 387 -5.90 -11.88 -29.58
CA ALA A 387 -5.67 -11.23 -30.86
C ALA A 387 -6.44 -9.91 -30.80
N LEU A 388 -5.76 -8.78 -30.77
CA LEU A 388 -6.37 -7.49 -31.06
C LEU A 388 -7.05 -7.59 -32.43
N PRO A 389 -8.28 -7.08 -32.62
CA PRO A 389 -8.87 -7.01 -33.93
C PRO A 389 -7.92 -6.18 -34.82
N SER A 390 -7.47 -6.78 -35.90
CA SER A 390 -6.71 -6.11 -36.95
C SER A 390 -7.53 -4.89 -37.40
N PRO A 391 -6.98 -3.67 -37.51
CA PRO A 391 -7.71 -2.55 -38.08
C PRO A 391 -7.97 -2.90 -39.53
N ALA A 392 -9.24 -3.13 -39.86
CA ALA A 392 -9.66 -3.23 -41.26
C ALA A 392 -9.30 -1.92 -41.96
N LEU A 393 -8.34 -2.00 -42.86
CA LEU A 393 -8.06 -0.96 -43.86
C LEU A 393 -9.34 -0.79 -44.70
N ARG A 394 -9.98 0.36 -44.54
CA ARG A 394 -10.83 0.97 -45.54
C ARG A 394 -10.44 2.42 -45.71
#